data_05d55f5aa7b318a4d633122332099fa0
#
_entry.id   05d55f5aa7b318a4d633122332099fa0
#
_cell.length_a   1.000
_cell.length_b   1.000
_cell.length_c   1.000
_cell.angle_alpha   90.00
_cell.angle_beta   90.00
_cell.angle_gamma   90.00
#
_symmetry.space_group_name_H-M   'P 1'
#
loop_
_entity.id
_entity.type
_entity.pdbx_description
1 polymer ?
#
loop_
_entity_poly.entity_id
_entity_poly.type
_entity_poly.pdbx_seq_one_letter_code
_entity_poly.pdbx_strand_id
1 'polypeptide(L)'
;MRLKEKYQKEIVPKLKEQFACKNALLVPRLKKVVINIGFGKHAKEKEAISNIEQALTKISGQKPIMTKAKKSISAFKVREGMVIGAVATLRGDRMYDFIEKLVNISFPRVRDFRGISDKGVDRTGNMTIGLKDYSCFPELKAEDIDQIYGLEICINTNARNREEGLALFQAFGFPFKKNEK
;
A
#
# COMPACT_ATOMS: atom_id res chain seq x y z
N MET A 1 4.78 -21.38 1.84
CA MET A 1 5.46 -20.70 2.97
C MET A 1 4.92 -19.29 3.01
N ARG A 2 4.35 -18.83 4.14
CA ARG A 2 3.79 -17.47 4.24
C ARG A 2 4.91 -16.42 4.19
N LEU A 3 4.63 -15.25 3.63
CA LEU A 3 5.61 -14.17 3.43
C LEU A 3 6.35 -13.78 4.73
N LYS A 4 5.68 -13.80 5.86
CA LYS A 4 6.29 -13.57 7.19
C LYS A 4 7.35 -14.60 7.54
N GLU A 5 7.09 -15.89 7.29
CA GLU A 5 8.06 -16.97 7.51
C GLU A 5 9.25 -16.85 6.57
N LYS A 6 8.98 -16.53 5.28
CA LYS A 6 10.02 -16.27 4.28
C LYS A 6 10.92 -15.10 4.71
N TYR A 7 10.31 -14.03 5.24
CA TYR A 7 11.07 -12.92 5.78
C TYR A 7 12.03 -13.37 6.88
N GLN A 8 11.54 -14.13 7.87
CA GLN A 8 12.34 -14.58 9.01
C GLN A 8 13.46 -15.58 8.63
N LYS A 9 13.15 -16.53 7.76
CA LYS A 9 14.06 -17.64 7.43
C LYS A 9 15.05 -17.33 6.33
N GLU A 10 14.65 -16.53 5.33
CA GLU A 10 15.44 -16.30 4.12
C GLU A 10 15.92 -14.85 3.98
N ILE A 11 15.01 -13.86 4.22
CA ILE A 11 15.31 -12.46 3.93
C ILE A 11 16.20 -11.86 5.01
N VAL A 12 15.91 -12.12 6.29
CA VAL A 12 16.72 -11.59 7.42
C VAL A 12 18.18 -12.02 7.34
N PRO A 13 18.55 -13.30 7.11
CA PRO A 13 19.95 -13.68 6.96
C PRO A 13 20.64 -12.98 5.79
N LYS A 14 20.00 -12.92 4.61
CA LYS A 14 20.55 -12.26 3.42
C LYS A 14 20.82 -10.77 3.65
N LEU A 15 19.86 -10.04 4.19
CA LEU A 15 20.02 -8.61 4.45
C LEU A 15 21.03 -8.36 5.58
N LYS A 16 21.13 -9.25 6.57
CA LYS A 16 22.13 -9.17 7.63
C LYS A 16 23.55 -9.25 7.08
N GLU A 17 23.79 -10.15 6.15
CA GLU A 17 25.09 -10.30 5.45
C GLU A 17 25.35 -9.09 4.54
N GLN A 18 24.36 -8.70 3.72
CA GLN A 18 24.51 -7.61 2.77
C GLN A 18 24.84 -6.26 3.43
N PHE A 19 24.23 -5.96 4.57
CA PHE A 19 24.44 -4.70 5.31
C PHE A 19 25.34 -4.84 6.53
N ALA A 20 26.03 -5.98 6.70
CA ALA A 20 26.92 -6.26 7.82
C ALA A 20 26.31 -5.91 9.20
N CYS A 21 25.03 -6.19 9.37
CA CYS A 21 24.32 -5.89 10.60
C CYS A 21 24.77 -6.81 11.74
N LYS A 22 25.28 -6.25 12.83
CA LYS A 22 25.70 -7.02 14.01
C LYS A 22 24.53 -7.70 14.70
N ASN A 23 23.33 -7.06 14.71
CA ASN A 23 22.14 -7.57 15.38
C ASN A 23 21.00 -7.76 14.36
N ALA A 24 20.27 -8.88 14.45
CA ALA A 24 19.10 -9.16 13.63
C ALA A 24 17.97 -8.11 13.77
N LEU A 25 17.89 -7.41 14.89
CA LEU A 25 16.92 -6.34 15.10
C LEU A 25 17.20 -5.07 14.29
N LEU A 26 18.44 -4.89 13.83
CA LEU A 26 18.85 -3.77 12.98
C LEU A 26 18.52 -3.99 11.50
N VAL A 27 18.19 -5.22 11.12
CA VAL A 27 17.83 -5.56 9.75
C VAL A 27 16.55 -4.81 9.36
N PRO A 28 16.49 -4.25 8.14
CA PRO A 28 15.29 -3.58 7.63
C PRO A 28 14.06 -4.48 7.69
N ARG A 29 12.96 -3.94 8.22
CA ARG A 29 11.68 -4.65 8.35
C ARG A 29 10.50 -3.74 8.06
N LEU A 30 9.38 -4.33 7.72
CA LEU A 30 8.12 -3.62 7.56
C LEU A 30 7.56 -3.22 8.94
N LYS A 31 7.06 -1.98 9.06
CA LYS A 31 6.40 -1.46 10.27
C LYS A 31 4.90 -1.41 10.15
N LYS A 32 4.41 -0.90 9.02
CA LYS A 32 2.97 -0.77 8.72
C LYS A 32 2.77 -0.59 7.23
N VAL A 33 1.58 -0.93 6.76
CA VAL A 33 1.07 -0.55 5.45
C VAL A 33 -0.17 0.31 5.66
N VAL A 34 -0.22 1.44 4.99
CA VAL A 34 -1.36 2.35 5.00
C VAL A 34 -1.98 2.36 3.61
N ILE A 35 -3.26 2.05 3.54
CA ILE A 35 -4.04 2.06 2.31
C ILE A 35 -4.98 3.25 2.39
N ASN A 36 -4.95 4.12 1.41
CA ASN A 36 -5.74 5.34 1.36
C ASN A 36 -6.53 5.44 0.06
N ILE A 37 -7.81 5.79 0.16
CA ILE A 37 -8.67 6.11 -0.96
C ILE A 37 -9.23 7.51 -0.73
N GLY A 38 -8.95 8.43 -1.66
CA GLY A 38 -9.49 9.77 -1.65
C GLY A 38 -10.70 9.87 -2.59
N PHE A 39 -11.84 10.34 -2.08
CA PHE A 39 -13.07 10.51 -2.83
C PHE A 39 -13.69 11.90 -2.68
N GLY A 40 -12.87 12.93 -2.48
CA GLY A 40 -13.32 14.31 -2.28
C GLY A 40 -14.29 14.84 -3.33
N LYS A 41 -14.20 14.38 -4.58
CA LYS A 41 -15.13 14.74 -5.67
C LYS A 41 -16.54 14.18 -5.45
N HIS A 42 -16.68 13.01 -4.82
CA HIS A 42 -17.93 12.30 -4.55
C HIS A 42 -18.33 12.32 -3.07
N ALA A 43 -17.75 13.25 -2.29
CA ALA A 43 -17.96 13.36 -0.84
C ALA A 43 -19.41 13.68 -0.42
N LYS A 44 -20.31 13.99 -1.36
CA LYS A 44 -21.74 14.24 -1.11
C LYS A 44 -22.61 13.01 -1.34
N GLU A 45 -22.10 11.99 -2.01
CA GLU A 45 -22.81 10.79 -2.40
C GLU A 45 -22.68 9.74 -1.30
N LYS A 46 -23.71 9.54 -0.49
CA LYS A 46 -23.68 8.57 0.62
C LYS A 46 -23.44 7.13 0.15
N GLU A 47 -24.01 6.77 -1.01
CA GLU A 47 -23.82 5.43 -1.61
C GLU A 47 -22.37 5.20 -2.00
N ALA A 48 -21.71 6.17 -2.66
CA ALA A 48 -20.31 6.09 -3.01
C ALA A 48 -19.41 5.92 -1.78
N ILE A 49 -19.70 6.64 -0.69
CA ILE A 49 -18.96 6.51 0.58
C ILE A 49 -19.12 5.09 1.16
N SER A 50 -20.34 4.54 1.17
CA SER A 50 -20.61 3.18 1.66
C SER A 50 -19.91 2.12 0.81
N ASN A 51 -19.96 2.25 -0.50
CA ASN A 51 -19.30 1.34 -1.43
C ASN A 51 -17.78 1.32 -1.25
N ILE A 52 -17.16 2.50 -1.07
CA ILE A 52 -15.73 2.62 -0.79
C ILE A 52 -15.36 2.00 0.57
N GLU A 53 -16.18 2.21 1.62
CA GLU A 53 -15.97 1.61 2.93
C GLU A 53 -15.99 0.08 2.84
N GLN A 54 -16.97 -0.48 2.13
CA GLN A 54 -17.09 -1.92 1.92
C GLN A 54 -15.92 -2.46 1.07
N ALA A 55 -15.58 -1.79 -0.03
CA ALA A 55 -14.46 -2.17 -0.88
C ALA A 55 -13.15 -2.21 -0.10
N LEU A 56 -12.84 -1.14 0.65
CA LEU A 56 -11.62 -1.08 1.45
C LEU A 56 -11.62 -2.10 2.59
N THR A 57 -12.77 -2.41 3.16
CA THR A 57 -12.93 -3.48 4.16
C THR A 57 -12.64 -4.84 3.55
N LYS A 58 -13.15 -5.15 2.36
CA LYS A 58 -12.85 -6.39 1.63
C LYS A 58 -11.36 -6.50 1.31
N ILE A 59 -10.73 -5.43 0.79
CA ILE A 59 -9.31 -5.39 0.43
C ILE A 59 -8.40 -5.55 1.65
N SER A 60 -8.68 -4.83 2.74
CA SER A 60 -7.79 -4.75 3.91
C SER A 60 -8.06 -5.81 4.98
N GLY A 61 -9.24 -6.43 4.96
CA GLY A 61 -9.70 -7.35 6.00
C GLY A 61 -10.02 -6.66 7.33
N GLN A 62 -10.15 -5.32 7.35
CA GLN A 62 -10.54 -4.55 8.53
C GLN A 62 -11.35 -3.31 8.15
N LYS A 63 -12.18 -2.84 9.07
CA LYS A 63 -12.97 -1.62 8.87
C LYS A 63 -12.04 -0.41 8.74
N PRO A 64 -12.14 0.40 7.66
CA PRO A 64 -11.35 1.60 7.48
C PRO A 64 -11.83 2.74 8.38
N ILE A 65 -10.97 3.73 8.59
CA ILE A 65 -11.29 4.99 9.25
C ILE A 65 -11.62 6.03 8.20
N MET A 66 -12.78 6.67 8.33
CA MET A 66 -13.17 7.76 7.45
C MET A 66 -12.42 9.04 7.83
N THR A 67 -11.73 9.63 6.86
CA THR A 67 -10.97 10.86 7.05
C THR A 67 -11.80 12.09 6.71
N LYS A 68 -11.76 13.09 7.61
CA LYS A 68 -12.53 14.33 7.50
C LYS A 68 -11.64 15.49 7.05
N ALA A 69 -12.21 16.42 6.31
CA ALA A 69 -11.55 17.66 5.93
C ALA A 69 -11.23 18.51 7.16
N LYS A 70 -10.00 19.01 7.25
CA LYS A 70 -9.54 19.88 8.35
C LYS A 70 -9.85 21.35 8.13
N LYS A 71 -10.04 21.77 6.87
CA LYS A 71 -10.32 23.16 6.49
C LYS A 71 -11.37 23.18 5.38
N SER A 72 -12.19 24.24 5.37
CA SER A 72 -13.14 24.49 4.29
C SER A 72 -12.42 25.12 3.10
N ILE A 73 -12.63 24.57 1.89
CA ILE A 73 -12.07 25.10 0.63
C ILE A 73 -13.22 25.25 -0.36
N SER A 74 -13.56 26.50 -0.69
CA SER A 74 -14.68 26.84 -1.56
C SER A 74 -14.50 26.33 -3.00
N ALA A 75 -13.28 26.39 -3.54
CA ALA A 75 -12.95 25.93 -4.89
C ALA A 75 -13.28 24.44 -5.10
N PHE A 76 -13.13 23.61 -4.07
CA PHE A 76 -13.44 22.17 -4.12
C PHE A 76 -14.81 21.84 -3.51
N LYS A 77 -15.59 22.83 -3.12
CA LYS A 77 -16.90 22.65 -2.45
C LYS A 77 -16.84 21.75 -1.21
N VAL A 78 -15.70 21.76 -0.51
CA VAL A 78 -15.44 20.99 0.70
C VAL A 78 -15.61 21.87 1.93
N ARG A 79 -16.36 21.38 2.92
CA ARG A 79 -16.53 22.00 4.24
C ARG A 79 -15.74 21.26 5.29
N GLU A 80 -15.30 21.97 6.33
CA GLU A 80 -14.68 21.36 7.50
C GLU A 80 -15.58 20.29 8.11
N GLY A 81 -14.99 19.16 8.53
CA GLY A 81 -15.70 18.00 9.05
C GLY A 81 -16.31 17.07 8.00
N MET A 82 -16.33 17.45 6.72
CA MET A 82 -16.84 16.61 5.64
C MET A 82 -15.93 15.40 5.40
N VAL A 83 -16.52 14.22 5.24
CA VAL A 83 -15.77 12.99 4.91
C VAL A 83 -15.28 13.06 3.48
N ILE A 84 -13.96 12.94 3.27
CA ILE A 84 -13.29 13.10 1.97
C ILE A 84 -12.40 11.93 1.58
N GLY A 85 -12.18 10.97 2.47
CA GLY A 85 -11.34 9.81 2.22
C GLY A 85 -11.56 8.69 3.24
N ALA A 86 -11.00 7.52 2.95
CA ALA A 86 -10.99 6.36 3.82
C ALA A 86 -9.57 5.80 3.92
N VAL A 87 -9.14 5.43 5.12
CA VAL A 87 -7.79 4.94 5.40
C VAL A 87 -7.85 3.65 6.22
N ALA A 88 -7.07 2.65 5.80
CA ALA A 88 -6.83 1.43 6.56
C ALA A 88 -5.34 1.30 6.87
N THR A 89 -5.00 1.08 8.15
CA THR A 89 -3.61 0.86 8.58
C THR A 89 -3.43 -0.59 9.00
N LEU A 90 -2.61 -1.32 8.26
CA LEU A 90 -2.30 -2.74 8.50
C LEU A 90 -0.99 -2.90 9.25
N ARG A 91 -0.96 -3.82 10.20
CA ARG A 91 0.23 -4.19 11.01
C ARG A 91 0.25 -5.70 11.24
N GLY A 92 1.41 -6.20 11.70
CA GLY A 92 1.57 -7.62 12.04
C GLY A 92 1.29 -8.55 10.87
N ASP A 93 0.59 -9.65 11.10
CA ASP A 93 0.36 -10.70 10.10
C ASP A 93 -0.48 -10.20 8.92
N ARG A 94 -1.54 -9.41 9.18
CA ARG A 94 -2.36 -8.81 8.12
C ARG A 94 -1.56 -7.95 7.15
N MET A 95 -0.52 -7.28 7.63
CA MET A 95 0.37 -6.49 6.77
C MET A 95 1.15 -7.39 5.82
N TYR A 96 1.70 -8.52 6.29
CA TYR A 96 2.43 -9.46 5.44
C TYR A 96 1.50 -10.15 4.45
N ASP A 97 0.31 -10.58 4.88
CA ASP A 97 -0.69 -11.21 4.01
C ASP A 97 -1.15 -10.24 2.90
N PHE A 98 -1.33 -8.95 3.25
CA PHE A 98 -1.67 -7.93 2.26
C PHE A 98 -0.55 -7.72 1.23
N ILE A 99 0.71 -7.67 1.66
CA ILE A 99 1.85 -7.51 0.73
C ILE A 99 2.02 -8.75 -0.15
N GLU A 100 1.86 -9.95 0.39
CA GLU A 100 1.89 -11.19 -0.39
C GLU A 100 0.83 -11.17 -1.48
N LYS A 101 -0.40 -10.80 -1.15
CA LYS A 101 -1.49 -10.61 -2.11
C LYS A 101 -1.17 -9.53 -3.14
N LEU A 102 -0.65 -8.39 -2.71
CA LEU A 102 -0.31 -7.26 -3.59
C LEU A 102 0.72 -7.67 -4.64
N VAL A 103 1.79 -8.36 -4.23
CA VAL A 103 2.89 -8.75 -5.12
C VAL A 103 2.48 -9.89 -6.05
N ASN A 104 1.84 -10.94 -5.51
CA ASN A 104 1.60 -12.17 -6.27
C ASN A 104 0.31 -12.14 -7.09
N ILE A 105 -0.70 -11.36 -6.67
CA ILE A 105 -2.03 -11.39 -7.27
C ILE A 105 -2.39 -10.04 -7.89
N SER A 106 -2.29 -8.94 -7.11
CA SER A 106 -2.82 -7.66 -7.55
C SER A 106 -1.99 -7.02 -8.65
N PHE A 107 -0.65 -6.97 -8.52
CA PHE A 107 0.20 -6.37 -9.57
C PHE A 107 0.09 -7.04 -10.94
N PRO A 108 0.07 -8.38 -11.06
CA PRO A 108 -0.14 -9.03 -12.35
C PRO A 108 -1.49 -8.73 -13.01
N ARG A 109 -2.48 -8.31 -12.22
CA ARG A 109 -3.84 -7.95 -12.69
C ARG A 109 -3.98 -6.48 -13.07
N VAL A 110 -3.02 -5.63 -12.74
CA VAL A 110 -3.03 -4.21 -13.14
C VAL A 110 -2.86 -4.11 -14.65
N ARG A 111 -3.74 -3.36 -15.31
CA ARG A 111 -3.64 -3.10 -16.76
C ARG A 111 -2.33 -2.38 -17.08
N ASP A 112 -1.67 -2.81 -18.15
CA ASP A 112 -0.40 -2.23 -18.64
C ASP A 112 0.70 -2.13 -17.57
N PHE A 113 0.77 -3.09 -16.67
CA PHE A 113 1.75 -3.09 -15.60
C PHE A 113 3.17 -3.30 -16.15
N ARG A 114 4.01 -2.27 -16.06
CA ARG A 114 5.41 -2.29 -16.50
C ARG A 114 6.41 -2.30 -15.35
N GLY A 115 5.96 -2.61 -14.13
CA GLY A 115 6.77 -2.57 -12.92
C GLY A 115 6.67 -1.23 -12.16
N ILE A 116 7.14 -1.25 -10.93
CA ILE A 116 7.13 -0.10 -10.01
C ILE A 116 8.38 0.73 -10.24
N SER A 117 8.24 2.06 -10.25
CA SER A 117 9.39 2.94 -10.31
C SER A 117 10.15 2.91 -8.98
N ASP A 118 11.48 2.80 -9.02
CA ASP A 118 12.36 2.92 -7.87
C ASP A 118 12.28 4.30 -7.19
N LYS A 119 11.82 5.33 -7.93
CA LYS A 119 11.56 6.68 -7.40
C LYS A 119 10.43 6.70 -6.35
N GLY A 120 9.58 5.68 -6.30
CA GLY A 120 8.55 5.52 -5.27
C GLY A 120 9.12 5.20 -3.88
N VAL A 121 10.41 4.87 -3.79
CA VAL A 121 11.10 4.68 -2.51
C VAL A 121 11.75 5.99 -2.08
N ASP A 122 11.38 6.46 -0.89
CA ASP A 122 11.90 7.71 -0.30
C ASP A 122 13.33 7.55 0.25
N ARG A 123 13.90 8.66 0.75
CA ARG A 123 15.26 8.68 1.32
C ARG A 123 15.37 7.85 2.60
N THR A 124 14.28 7.63 3.30
CA THR A 124 14.21 6.86 4.54
C THR A 124 13.80 5.40 4.32
N GLY A 125 13.72 4.95 3.06
CA GLY A 125 13.44 3.58 2.69
C GLY A 125 11.96 3.17 2.82
N ASN A 126 11.01 4.11 2.88
CA ASN A 126 9.59 3.82 2.75
C ASN A 126 9.19 3.82 1.27
N MET A 127 8.09 3.17 0.91
CA MET A 127 7.61 3.12 -0.47
C MET A 127 6.16 3.57 -0.56
N THR A 128 5.86 4.39 -1.57
CA THR A 128 4.50 4.79 -1.91
C THR A 128 4.17 4.33 -3.33
N ILE A 129 3.01 3.68 -3.48
CA ILE A 129 2.51 3.14 -4.72
C ILE A 129 1.12 3.70 -4.97
N GLY A 130 0.93 4.37 -6.10
CA GLY A 130 -0.38 4.80 -6.58
C GLY A 130 -0.94 3.82 -7.61
N LEU A 131 -2.12 3.28 -7.35
CA LEU A 131 -2.89 2.50 -8.31
C LEU A 131 -4.05 3.37 -8.82
N LYS A 132 -4.21 3.44 -10.13
CA LYS A 132 -5.29 4.22 -10.75
C LYS A 132 -6.66 3.58 -10.54
N ASP A 133 -6.66 2.26 -10.35
CA ASP A 133 -7.85 1.44 -10.27
C ASP A 133 -7.66 0.38 -9.17
N TYR A 134 -8.65 0.26 -8.29
CA TYR A 134 -8.68 -0.75 -7.25
C TYR A 134 -9.29 -2.09 -7.70
N SER A 135 -9.76 -2.19 -8.95
CA SER A 135 -10.30 -3.44 -9.54
C SER A 135 -9.27 -4.56 -9.68
N CYS A 136 -7.98 -4.25 -9.54
CA CYS A 136 -6.92 -5.26 -9.53
C CYS A 136 -6.99 -6.22 -8.32
N PHE A 137 -7.75 -5.87 -7.28
CA PHE A 137 -7.94 -6.74 -6.12
C PHE A 137 -9.03 -7.78 -6.37
N PRO A 138 -8.75 -9.09 -6.18
CA PRO A 138 -9.67 -10.17 -6.52
C PRO A 138 -10.92 -10.24 -5.63
N GLU A 139 -10.90 -9.58 -4.47
CA GLU A 139 -12.01 -9.56 -3.52
C GLU A 139 -13.18 -8.68 -3.99
N LEU A 140 -12.92 -7.84 -4.99
CA LEU A 140 -13.94 -6.98 -5.59
C LEU A 140 -14.51 -7.65 -6.83
N LYS A 141 -15.81 -7.84 -6.86
CA LYS A 141 -16.54 -8.31 -8.05
C LYS A 141 -16.82 -7.11 -8.96
N ALA A 142 -16.99 -7.38 -10.25
CA ALA A 142 -17.36 -6.34 -11.22
C ALA A 142 -18.67 -5.62 -10.84
N GLU A 143 -19.58 -6.33 -10.21
CA GLU A 143 -20.87 -5.83 -9.70
C GLU A 143 -20.71 -4.85 -8.52
N ASP A 144 -19.63 -4.97 -7.76
CA ASP A 144 -19.31 -4.08 -6.60
C ASP A 144 -18.64 -2.75 -7.05
N ILE A 145 -18.36 -2.60 -8.35
CA ILE A 145 -17.55 -1.48 -8.89
C ILE A 145 -18.45 -0.56 -9.74
N ASP A 146 -19.20 0.32 -9.08
CA ASP A 146 -19.97 1.35 -9.78
C ASP A 146 -19.07 2.45 -10.35
N GLN A 147 -18.02 2.81 -9.63
CA GLN A 147 -17.07 3.85 -10.01
C GLN A 147 -15.64 3.43 -9.69
N ILE A 148 -14.71 3.82 -10.56
CA ILE A 148 -13.29 3.52 -10.40
C ILE A 148 -12.63 4.58 -9.53
N TYR A 149 -12.04 4.17 -8.41
CA TYR A 149 -11.29 5.04 -7.51
C TYR A 149 -9.81 4.67 -7.51
N GLY A 150 -8.97 5.70 -7.45
CA GLY A 150 -7.55 5.52 -7.23
C GLY A 150 -7.26 5.12 -5.77
N LEU A 151 -6.25 4.29 -5.60
CA LEU A 151 -5.82 3.77 -4.32
C LEU A 151 -4.33 4.06 -4.12
N GLU A 152 -3.98 4.59 -2.97
CA GLU A 152 -2.61 4.84 -2.56
C GLU A 152 -2.21 3.84 -1.47
N ILE A 153 -1.06 3.21 -1.64
CA ILE A 153 -0.49 2.26 -0.69
C ILE A 153 0.86 2.80 -0.21
N CYS A 154 0.94 3.18 1.06
CA CYS A 154 2.18 3.61 1.69
C CYS A 154 2.72 2.50 2.58
N ILE A 155 3.92 2.00 2.26
CA ILE A 155 4.61 0.95 3.00
C ILE A 155 5.73 1.57 3.82
N ASN A 156 5.58 1.55 5.15
CA ASN A 156 6.56 2.08 6.06
C ASN A 156 7.50 0.98 6.57
N THR A 157 8.78 1.28 6.56
CA THR A 157 9.85 0.41 7.03
C THR A 157 10.61 1.03 8.21
N ASN A 158 11.59 0.33 8.76
CA ASN A 158 12.58 0.87 9.67
C ASN A 158 13.96 1.05 9.00
N ALA A 159 14.02 0.97 7.67
CA ALA A 159 15.25 1.22 6.93
C ALA A 159 15.81 2.62 7.27
N ARG A 160 17.10 2.75 7.21
CA ARG A 160 17.81 4.02 7.47
C ARG A 160 18.02 4.82 6.20
N ASN A 161 18.23 4.11 5.11
CA ASN A 161 18.57 4.66 3.82
C ASN A 161 17.68 4.07 2.74
N ARG A 162 17.61 4.75 1.59
CA ARG A 162 16.91 4.29 0.41
C ARG A 162 17.40 2.92 -0.08
N GLU A 163 18.71 2.66 -0.01
CA GLU A 163 19.31 1.40 -0.44
C GLU A 163 18.83 0.20 0.39
N GLU A 164 18.78 0.36 1.72
CA GLU A 164 18.23 -0.65 2.63
C GLU A 164 16.75 -0.93 2.32
N GLY A 165 15.97 0.12 2.03
CA GLY A 165 14.56 0.00 1.66
C GLY A 165 14.38 -0.74 0.34
N LEU A 166 15.14 -0.37 -0.71
CA LEU A 166 15.11 -1.02 -2.01
C LEU A 166 15.47 -2.50 -1.91
N ALA A 167 16.55 -2.83 -1.19
CA ALA A 167 16.97 -4.22 -0.98
C ALA A 167 15.88 -5.03 -0.26
N LEU A 168 15.23 -4.44 0.74
CA LEU A 168 14.10 -5.07 1.44
C LEU A 168 12.95 -5.37 0.49
N PHE A 169 12.50 -4.39 -0.32
CA PHE A 169 11.39 -4.57 -1.25
C PHE A 169 11.73 -5.55 -2.37
N GLN A 170 12.97 -5.55 -2.88
CA GLN A 170 13.44 -6.55 -3.84
C GLN A 170 13.42 -7.96 -3.24
N ALA A 171 13.83 -8.12 -1.99
CA ALA A 171 13.80 -9.40 -1.29
C ALA A 171 12.35 -9.91 -1.07
N PHE A 172 11.37 -9.00 -0.90
CA PHE A 172 9.95 -9.34 -0.87
C PHE A 172 9.36 -9.68 -2.25
N GLY A 173 10.12 -9.46 -3.34
CA GLY A 173 9.68 -9.76 -4.69
C GLY A 173 8.88 -8.65 -5.36
N PHE A 174 8.99 -7.41 -4.92
CA PHE A 174 8.35 -6.30 -5.61
C PHE A 174 8.92 -6.13 -7.02
N PRO A 175 8.07 -6.06 -8.06
CA PRO A 175 8.47 -5.97 -9.45
C PRO A 175 8.88 -4.52 -9.80
N PHE A 176 10.15 -4.18 -9.59
CA PHE A 176 10.68 -2.88 -10.04
C PHE A 176 10.91 -2.88 -11.56
N LYS A 177 10.74 -1.71 -12.17
CA LYS A 177 11.13 -1.50 -13.57
C LYS A 177 12.63 -1.77 -13.71
N LYS A 178 13.01 -2.57 -14.70
CA LYS A 178 14.41 -2.62 -15.11
C LYS A 178 14.74 -1.26 -15.70
N ASN A 179 15.72 -0.56 -15.12
CA ASN A 179 16.26 0.64 -15.75
C ASN A 179 16.89 0.19 -17.06
N GLU A 180 16.21 0.43 -18.19
CA GLU A 180 16.86 0.43 -19.48
C GLU A 180 17.90 1.56 -19.42
N LYS A 181 19.17 1.15 -19.41
CA LYS A 181 20.31 2.06 -19.53
C LYS A 181 20.36 2.63 -20.93
#